data_7fa4512a15850d1f9329f92a10d658a2
#
_entry.id   7fa4512a15850d1f9329f92a10d658a2
#
_cell.length_a   1.000
_cell.length_b   1.000
_cell.length_c   1.000
_cell.angle_alpha   90.00
_cell.angle_beta   90.00
_cell.angle_gamma   90.00
#
_symmetry.space_group_name_H-M   'P 1'
#
loop_
_entity.id
_entity.type
_entity.pdbx_description
1 polymer ?
#
loop_
_entity_poly.entity_id
_entity_poly.type
_entity_poly.pdbx_seq_one_letter_code
_entity_poly.pdbx_strand_id
1 'polypeptide(L)'
;LEHWVSKHRKADGFPLRYVMESTGVYHEAVAWHLYQTDQSVCILLPNKAKHYLKSLGYKSKNDKIDAQGLARMGLEQQLTLWKPLSKNIYSLRLLTRQHQRLQEWKTQCRNQQHALDYSAIGDDFITKQNAKLLAVYDQQLESLETAIHQFIEQDAILKEQVERLT
;
A
#
# COMPACT_ATOMS: atom_id res chain seq x y z
N LEU A 1 -19.30 -11.72 -3.69
CA LEU A 1 -18.81 -12.14 -2.38
C LEU A 1 -19.96 -12.26 -1.38
N GLU A 2 -20.73 -11.20 -1.12
CA GLU A 2 -21.81 -11.16 -0.14
C GLU A 2 -22.89 -12.23 -0.42
N HIS A 3 -23.32 -12.38 -1.67
CA HIS A 3 -24.26 -13.43 -2.06
C HIS A 3 -23.72 -14.83 -1.75
N TRP A 4 -22.46 -15.09 -2.02
CA TRP A 4 -21.82 -16.36 -1.69
C TRP A 4 -21.79 -16.59 -0.18
N VAL A 5 -21.39 -15.57 0.60
CA VAL A 5 -21.34 -15.63 2.06
C VAL A 5 -22.73 -15.88 2.64
N SER A 6 -23.76 -15.14 2.19
CA SER A 6 -25.15 -15.33 2.62
C SER A 6 -25.63 -16.77 2.38
N LYS A 7 -25.34 -17.33 1.20
CA LYS A 7 -25.70 -18.72 0.87
C LYS A 7 -25.01 -19.78 1.73
N HIS A 8 -23.78 -19.52 2.20
CA HIS A 8 -22.96 -20.47 2.96
C HIS A 8 -22.94 -20.22 4.46
N ARG A 9 -23.58 -19.18 4.92
CA ARG A 9 -23.72 -18.85 6.33
C ARG A 9 -24.61 -19.87 7.01
N LYS A 10 -24.08 -20.57 8.03
CA LYS A 10 -24.80 -21.66 8.71
C LYS A 10 -25.71 -21.18 9.85
N ALA A 11 -25.53 -19.97 10.34
CA ALA A 11 -26.31 -19.44 11.45
C ALA A 11 -26.61 -17.95 11.25
N ASP A 12 -27.89 -17.61 11.31
CA ASP A 12 -28.35 -16.23 11.33
C ASP A 12 -28.29 -15.70 12.77
N GLY A 13 -27.95 -14.42 12.92
CA GLY A 13 -27.92 -13.76 14.23
C GLY A 13 -26.51 -13.52 14.83
N PHE A 14 -25.46 -14.17 14.33
CA PHE A 14 -24.09 -13.85 14.74
C PHE A 14 -23.48 -12.76 13.85
N PRO A 15 -22.68 -11.82 14.42
CA PRO A 15 -22.01 -10.80 13.65
C PRO A 15 -21.03 -11.44 12.66
N LEU A 16 -21.07 -11.01 11.40
CA LEU A 16 -20.15 -11.43 10.36
C LEU A 16 -18.95 -10.49 10.34
N ARG A 17 -17.75 -11.05 10.26
CA ARG A 17 -16.50 -10.30 10.16
C ARG A 17 -15.65 -10.84 9.01
N TYR A 18 -15.20 -9.96 8.15
CA TYR A 18 -14.28 -10.29 7.06
C TYR A 18 -12.85 -10.01 7.51
N VAL A 19 -11.99 -11.01 7.42
CA VAL A 19 -10.56 -10.90 7.78
C VAL A 19 -9.72 -11.14 6.54
N MET A 20 -8.85 -10.20 6.22
CA MET A 20 -7.97 -10.31 5.06
C MET A 20 -6.57 -9.79 5.36
N GLU A 21 -5.61 -10.25 4.57
CA GLU A 21 -4.23 -9.78 4.62
C GLU A 21 -4.03 -8.58 3.68
N SER A 22 -3.24 -7.59 4.11
CA SER A 22 -2.87 -6.45 3.27
C SER A 22 -1.79 -6.86 2.26
N THR A 23 -2.22 -7.40 1.12
CA THR A 23 -1.30 -7.80 0.04
C THR A 23 -1.30 -6.74 -1.06
N GLY A 24 -0.33 -5.84 -1.02
CA GLY A 24 -0.23 -4.73 -1.97
C GLY A 24 -1.53 -3.91 -2.04
N VAL A 25 -2.02 -3.67 -3.25
CA VAL A 25 -3.30 -2.94 -3.50
C VAL A 25 -4.50 -3.87 -3.70
N TYR A 26 -4.29 -5.19 -3.79
CA TYR A 26 -5.32 -6.14 -4.20
C TYR A 26 -6.47 -6.28 -3.21
N HIS A 27 -6.21 -6.06 -1.93
CA HIS A 27 -7.25 -6.11 -0.88
C HIS A 27 -8.11 -4.85 -0.85
N GLU A 28 -7.63 -3.71 -1.38
CA GLU A 28 -8.24 -2.40 -1.17
C GLU A 28 -9.66 -2.31 -1.75
N ALA A 29 -9.88 -2.76 -2.99
CA ALA A 29 -11.19 -2.68 -3.63
C ALA A 29 -12.26 -3.49 -2.87
N VAL A 30 -11.92 -4.70 -2.41
CA VAL A 30 -12.81 -5.54 -1.63
C VAL A 30 -13.08 -4.95 -0.25
N ALA A 31 -12.05 -4.44 0.42
CA ALA A 31 -12.18 -3.81 1.74
C ALA A 31 -13.09 -2.55 1.68
N TRP A 32 -12.89 -1.70 0.67
CA TRP A 32 -13.74 -0.53 0.45
C TRP A 32 -15.19 -0.91 0.18
N HIS A 33 -15.44 -1.87 -0.70
CA HIS A 33 -16.78 -2.35 -1.00
C HIS A 33 -17.49 -2.86 0.27
N LEU A 34 -16.83 -3.72 1.03
CA LEU A 34 -17.37 -4.25 2.29
C LEU A 34 -17.62 -3.15 3.33
N TYR A 35 -16.74 -2.18 3.43
CA TYR A 35 -16.92 -1.04 4.33
C TYR A 35 -18.12 -0.17 3.91
N GLN A 36 -18.31 0.09 2.61
CA GLN A 36 -19.44 0.87 2.08
C GLN A 36 -20.79 0.15 2.25
N THR A 37 -20.77 -1.18 2.39
CA THR A 37 -21.96 -2.00 2.67
C THR A 37 -22.11 -2.33 4.16
N ASP A 38 -21.51 -1.53 5.04
CA ASP A 38 -21.57 -1.64 6.50
C ASP A 38 -21.11 -3.00 7.06
N GLN A 39 -20.22 -3.68 6.33
CA GLN A 39 -19.64 -4.93 6.79
C GLN A 39 -18.42 -4.68 7.71
N SER A 40 -18.28 -5.54 8.73
CA SER A 40 -17.12 -5.52 9.62
C SER A 40 -15.88 -6.11 8.94
N VAL A 41 -14.87 -5.28 8.68
CA VAL A 41 -13.63 -5.67 8.01
C VAL A 41 -12.44 -5.54 8.94
N CYS A 42 -11.55 -6.53 8.95
CA CYS A 42 -10.25 -6.48 9.60
C CYS A 42 -9.16 -6.73 8.57
N ILE A 43 -8.20 -5.82 8.48
CA ILE A 43 -7.04 -5.96 7.60
C ILE A 43 -5.81 -6.22 8.46
N LEU A 44 -5.12 -7.30 8.17
CA LEU A 44 -3.94 -7.76 8.90
C LEU A 44 -2.67 -7.47 8.12
N LEU A 45 -1.63 -7.09 8.84
CA LEU A 45 -0.29 -7.03 8.24
C LEU A 45 0.19 -8.45 7.86
N PRO A 46 0.87 -8.62 6.71
CA PRO A 46 1.33 -9.92 6.24
C PRO A 46 2.15 -10.68 7.26
N ASN A 47 3.02 -10.01 7.99
CA ASN A 47 3.83 -10.64 9.04
C ASN A 47 2.96 -11.19 10.17
N LYS A 48 1.94 -10.46 10.61
CA LYS A 48 1.03 -10.90 11.66
C LYS A 48 0.23 -12.14 11.23
N ALA A 49 -0.32 -12.11 10.02
CA ALA A 49 -1.03 -13.25 9.43
C ALA A 49 -0.10 -14.47 9.32
N LYS A 50 1.10 -14.29 8.75
CA LYS A 50 2.10 -15.35 8.57
C LYS A 50 2.51 -16.00 9.89
N HIS A 51 2.79 -15.23 10.93
CA HIS A 51 3.17 -15.78 12.25
C HIS A 51 2.04 -16.58 12.87
N TYR A 52 0.81 -16.10 12.78
CA TYR A 52 -0.34 -16.84 13.29
C TYR A 52 -0.56 -18.13 12.52
N LEU A 53 -0.57 -18.10 11.18
CA LEU A 53 -0.72 -19.30 10.35
C LEU A 53 0.38 -20.34 10.63
N LYS A 54 1.61 -19.89 10.85
CA LYS A 54 2.72 -20.75 11.24
C LYS A 54 2.50 -21.41 12.60
N SER A 55 1.91 -20.71 13.56
CA SER A 55 1.61 -21.26 14.88
C SER A 55 0.56 -22.37 14.86
N LEU A 56 -0.30 -22.42 13.83
CA LEU A 56 -1.28 -23.47 13.63
C LEU A 56 -0.68 -24.79 13.12
N GLY A 57 0.61 -24.81 12.78
CA GLY A 57 1.31 -26.02 12.35
C GLY A 57 0.91 -26.54 10.96
N TYR A 58 0.30 -25.72 10.13
CA TYR A 58 -0.06 -26.14 8.77
C TYR A 58 1.18 -26.46 7.94
N LYS A 59 1.24 -27.69 7.43
CA LYS A 59 2.38 -28.20 6.63
C LYS A 59 2.32 -27.82 5.17
N SER A 60 1.14 -27.55 4.63
CA SER A 60 0.94 -27.15 3.25
C SER A 60 0.40 -25.72 3.16
N LYS A 61 0.81 -24.99 2.14
CA LYS A 61 0.37 -23.63 1.86
C LYS A 61 -0.51 -23.66 0.62
N ASN A 62 -1.79 -23.29 0.79
CA ASN A 62 -2.71 -23.00 -0.30
C ASN A 62 -3.76 -22.00 0.18
N ASP A 63 -4.41 -21.33 -0.76
CA ASP A 63 -5.35 -20.24 -0.49
C ASP A 63 -6.51 -20.65 0.44
N LYS A 64 -6.95 -21.91 0.33
CA LYS A 64 -8.03 -22.43 1.19
C LYS A 64 -7.59 -22.56 2.65
N ILE A 65 -6.38 -23.06 2.89
CA ILE A 65 -5.80 -23.20 4.25
C ILE A 65 -5.53 -21.83 4.83
N ASP A 66 -4.98 -20.90 4.03
CA ASP A 66 -4.69 -19.54 4.45
C ASP A 66 -6.00 -18.81 4.81
N ALA A 67 -7.05 -18.94 4.00
CA ALA A 67 -8.37 -18.35 4.29
C ALA A 67 -9.01 -18.94 5.57
N GLN A 68 -8.93 -20.25 5.77
CA GLN A 68 -9.42 -20.89 7.00
C GLN A 68 -8.64 -20.41 8.24
N GLY A 69 -7.33 -20.26 8.11
CA GLY A 69 -6.48 -19.73 9.19
C GLY A 69 -6.79 -18.28 9.54
N LEU A 70 -7.00 -17.43 8.55
CA LEU A 70 -7.43 -16.04 8.77
C LEU A 70 -8.80 -15.94 9.42
N ALA A 71 -9.75 -16.78 9.00
CA ALA A 71 -11.07 -16.86 9.62
C ALA A 71 -10.98 -17.30 11.08
N ARG A 72 -10.16 -18.30 11.38
CA ARG A 72 -9.90 -18.76 12.75
C ARG A 72 -9.23 -17.67 13.61
N MET A 73 -8.27 -16.94 13.07
CA MET A 73 -7.66 -15.80 13.73
C MET A 73 -8.70 -14.72 14.11
N GLY A 74 -9.66 -14.47 13.22
CA GLY A 74 -10.77 -13.56 13.48
C GLY A 74 -11.70 -13.98 14.60
N LEU A 75 -11.80 -15.29 14.86
CA LEU A 75 -12.58 -15.84 15.97
C LEU A 75 -11.82 -15.84 17.30
N GLU A 76 -10.52 -16.17 17.26
CA GLU A 76 -9.70 -16.36 18.46
C GLU A 76 -9.08 -15.06 19.00
N GLN A 77 -8.92 -14.04 18.13
CA GLN A 77 -8.27 -12.79 18.50
C GLN A 77 -9.19 -11.58 18.40
N GLN A 78 -9.00 -10.62 19.29
CA GLN A 78 -9.61 -9.31 19.17
C GLN A 78 -8.86 -8.53 18.09
N LEU A 79 -9.42 -8.51 16.88
CA LEU A 79 -8.89 -7.77 15.75
C LEU A 79 -9.53 -6.38 15.67
N THR A 80 -8.73 -5.38 15.40
CA THR A 80 -9.20 -4.01 15.18
C THR A 80 -9.97 -3.93 13.87
N LEU A 81 -11.15 -3.33 13.90
CA LEU A 81 -11.91 -3.03 12.69
C LEU A 81 -11.16 -2.00 11.86
N TRP A 82 -11.05 -2.29 10.57
CA TRP A 82 -10.44 -1.38 9.62
C TRP A 82 -11.37 -0.21 9.32
N LYS A 83 -10.78 0.97 9.33
CA LYS A 83 -11.41 2.20 8.85
C LYS A 83 -10.59 2.74 7.69
N PRO A 84 -11.22 3.07 6.55
CA PRO A 84 -10.50 3.66 5.44
C PRO A 84 -9.92 5.02 5.82
N LEU A 85 -8.81 5.35 5.20
CA LEU A 85 -8.30 6.71 5.23
C LEU A 85 -9.30 7.64 4.56
N SER A 86 -9.36 8.91 4.96
CA SER A 86 -10.11 9.90 4.20
C SER A 86 -9.58 9.96 2.75
N LYS A 87 -10.45 10.35 1.82
CA LYS A 87 -10.07 10.47 0.40
C LYS A 87 -8.84 11.37 0.22
N ASN A 88 -8.76 12.45 0.99
CA ASN A 88 -7.65 13.38 0.91
C ASN A 88 -6.34 12.78 1.42
N ILE A 89 -6.36 12.10 2.58
CA ILE A 89 -5.17 11.40 3.08
C ILE A 89 -4.74 10.28 2.12
N TYR A 90 -5.70 9.57 1.52
CA TYR A 90 -5.38 8.54 0.53
C TYR A 90 -4.71 9.14 -0.72
N SER A 91 -5.23 10.26 -1.25
CA SER A 91 -4.63 10.96 -2.38
C SER A 91 -3.23 11.49 -2.06
N LEU A 92 -3.04 12.10 -0.90
CA LEU A 92 -1.72 12.56 -0.45
C LEU A 92 -0.73 11.39 -0.35
N ARG A 93 -1.16 10.24 0.18
CA ARG A 93 -0.35 9.02 0.22
C ARG A 93 0.07 8.53 -1.16
N LEU A 94 -0.77 8.65 -2.19
CA LEU A 94 -0.42 8.29 -3.56
C LEU A 94 0.65 9.23 -4.12
N LEU A 95 0.47 10.55 -3.94
CA LEU A 95 1.42 11.56 -4.39
C LEU A 95 2.80 11.39 -3.73
N THR A 96 2.84 11.24 -2.42
CA THR A 96 4.09 11.07 -1.67
C THR A 96 4.82 9.76 -2.03
N ARG A 97 4.08 8.68 -2.27
CA ARG A 97 4.68 7.42 -2.74
C ARG A 97 5.23 7.53 -4.15
N GLN A 98 4.57 8.28 -5.02
CA GLN A 98 5.08 8.53 -6.37
C GLN A 98 6.36 9.38 -6.31
N HIS A 99 6.39 10.41 -5.46
CA HIS A 99 7.59 11.21 -5.22
C HIS A 99 8.76 10.35 -4.74
N GLN A 100 8.54 9.49 -3.75
CA GLN A 100 9.56 8.57 -3.25
C GLN A 100 10.10 7.66 -4.36
N ARG A 101 9.24 7.07 -5.20
CA ARG A 101 9.67 6.22 -6.32
C ARG A 101 10.54 6.96 -7.33
N LEU A 102 10.15 8.19 -7.68
CA LEU A 102 10.96 9.00 -8.60
C LEU A 102 12.33 9.33 -8.00
N GLN A 103 12.41 9.61 -6.70
CA GLN A 103 13.69 9.80 -6.00
C GLN A 103 14.56 8.53 -6.03
N GLU A 104 13.97 7.36 -5.81
CA GLU A 104 14.68 6.09 -5.89
C GLU A 104 15.23 5.83 -7.30
N TRP A 105 14.41 6.02 -8.34
CA TRP A 105 14.85 5.86 -9.74
C TRP A 105 15.92 6.87 -10.15
N LYS A 106 15.77 8.14 -9.73
CA LYS A 106 16.80 9.16 -9.94
C LYS A 106 18.12 8.76 -9.30
N THR A 107 18.07 8.23 -8.07
CA THR A 107 19.25 7.75 -7.35
C THR A 107 19.91 6.58 -8.08
N GLN A 108 19.11 5.61 -8.56
CA GLN A 108 19.63 4.48 -9.37
C GLN A 108 20.30 4.98 -10.64
N CYS A 109 19.68 5.92 -11.35
CA CYS A 109 20.24 6.51 -12.57
C CYS A 109 21.55 7.26 -12.29
N ARG A 110 21.65 8.02 -11.18
CA ARG A 110 22.90 8.66 -10.74
C ARG A 110 24.00 7.66 -10.42
N ASN A 111 23.66 6.58 -9.72
CA ASN A 111 24.63 5.53 -9.40
C ASN A 111 25.14 4.83 -10.67
N GLN A 112 24.26 4.61 -11.66
CA GLN A 112 24.66 4.07 -12.95
C GLN A 112 25.59 5.04 -13.69
N GLN A 113 25.28 6.33 -13.72
CA GLN A 113 26.15 7.33 -14.34
C GLN A 113 27.52 7.38 -13.65
N HIS A 114 27.53 7.40 -12.32
CA HIS A 114 28.77 7.37 -11.54
C HIS A 114 29.63 6.14 -11.89
N ALA A 115 29.01 4.95 -12.01
CA ALA A 115 29.74 3.75 -12.40
C ALA A 115 30.33 3.84 -13.82
N LEU A 116 29.63 4.50 -14.76
CA LEU A 116 30.14 4.74 -16.11
C LEU A 116 31.32 5.73 -16.11
N ASP A 117 31.26 6.77 -15.31
CA ASP A 117 32.32 7.79 -15.21
C ASP A 117 33.65 7.22 -14.70
N TYR A 118 33.59 6.11 -13.91
CA TYR A 118 34.76 5.39 -13.39
C TYR A 118 35.10 4.11 -14.15
N SER A 119 34.36 3.80 -15.22
CA SER A 119 34.66 2.61 -16.05
C SER A 119 35.87 2.87 -16.93
N ALA A 120 36.62 1.82 -17.23
CA ALA A 120 37.80 1.90 -18.10
C ALA A 120 37.46 2.36 -19.54
N ILE A 121 36.24 2.07 -19.98
CA ILE A 121 35.68 2.45 -21.29
C ILE A 121 34.29 3.02 -21.04
N GLY A 122 34.15 4.33 -21.21
CA GLY A 122 32.85 5.00 -21.16
C GLY A 122 32.08 4.90 -22.49
N ASP A 123 30.80 5.15 -22.46
CA ASP A 123 29.94 5.23 -23.64
C ASP A 123 29.16 6.55 -23.62
N ASP A 124 29.46 7.42 -24.60
CA ASP A 124 28.85 8.74 -24.73
C ASP A 124 27.35 8.69 -24.96
N PHE A 125 26.84 7.66 -25.63
CA PHE A 125 25.42 7.53 -25.90
C PHE A 125 24.66 7.23 -24.60
N ILE A 126 25.16 6.29 -23.78
CA ILE A 126 24.56 5.94 -22.51
C ILE A 126 24.63 7.14 -21.53
N THR A 127 25.76 7.82 -21.47
CA THR A 127 25.93 9.04 -20.66
C THR A 127 24.90 10.12 -21.03
N LYS A 128 24.71 10.38 -22.32
CA LYS A 128 23.69 11.33 -22.79
C LYS A 128 22.26 10.88 -22.49
N GLN A 129 21.98 9.57 -22.55
CA GLN A 129 20.68 9.05 -22.15
C GLN A 129 20.42 9.22 -20.65
N ASN A 130 21.38 8.88 -19.79
CA ASN A 130 21.27 9.07 -18.37
C ASN A 130 21.06 10.55 -17.98
N ALA A 131 21.77 11.46 -18.62
CA ALA A 131 21.59 12.90 -18.39
C ALA A 131 20.15 13.36 -18.74
N LYS A 132 19.58 12.86 -19.84
CA LYS A 132 18.18 13.16 -20.20
C LYS A 132 17.19 12.58 -19.18
N LEU A 133 17.41 11.34 -18.72
CA LEU A 133 16.55 10.72 -17.71
C LEU A 133 16.61 11.49 -16.39
N LEU A 134 17.79 11.91 -15.95
CA LEU A 134 17.95 12.72 -14.75
C LEU A 134 17.21 14.04 -14.84
N ALA A 135 17.28 14.74 -15.97
CA ALA A 135 16.54 15.97 -16.20
C ALA A 135 15.01 15.75 -16.15
N VAL A 136 14.51 14.63 -16.71
CA VAL A 136 13.09 14.25 -16.62
C VAL A 136 12.69 13.96 -15.18
N TYR A 137 13.50 13.24 -14.43
CA TYR A 137 13.21 12.98 -13.01
C TYR A 137 13.16 14.28 -12.20
N ASP A 138 14.08 15.22 -12.43
CA ASP A 138 14.07 16.51 -11.75
C ASP A 138 12.79 17.29 -12.03
N GLN A 139 12.39 17.39 -13.29
CA GLN A 139 11.15 18.05 -13.69
C GLN A 139 9.90 17.41 -13.08
N GLN A 140 9.84 16.06 -13.06
CA GLN A 140 8.70 15.34 -12.51
C GLN A 140 8.62 15.47 -10.98
N LEU A 141 9.76 15.50 -10.29
CA LEU A 141 9.83 15.71 -8.85
C LEU A 141 9.33 17.12 -8.48
N GLU A 142 9.80 18.15 -9.16
CA GLU A 142 9.36 19.54 -8.96
C GLU A 142 7.85 19.68 -9.18
N SER A 143 7.33 19.07 -10.25
CA SER A 143 5.89 19.06 -10.54
C SER A 143 5.09 18.37 -9.42
N LEU A 144 5.58 17.23 -8.90
CA LEU A 144 4.93 16.51 -7.80
C LEU A 144 5.00 17.28 -6.49
N GLU A 145 6.12 17.90 -6.16
CA GLU A 145 6.27 18.74 -4.97
C GLU A 145 5.27 19.90 -5.02
N THR A 146 5.16 20.57 -6.15
CA THR A 146 4.16 21.62 -6.37
C THR A 146 2.73 21.09 -6.16
N ALA A 147 2.40 19.93 -6.73
CA ALA A 147 1.09 19.31 -6.57
C ALA A 147 0.80 18.92 -5.13
N ILE A 148 1.78 18.39 -4.40
CA ILE A 148 1.65 18.03 -2.99
C ILE A 148 1.39 19.28 -2.15
N HIS A 149 2.16 20.34 -2.36
CA HIS A 149 1.96 21.61 -1.64
C HIS A 149 0.58 22.20 -1.90
N GLN A 150 0.16 22.28 -3.16
CA GLN A 150 -1.17 22.77 -3.51
C GLN A 150 -2.28 21.92 -2.87
N PHE A 151 -2.10 20.61 -2.84
CA PHE A 151 -3.06 19.69 -2.24
C PHE A 151 -3.19 19.90 -0.72
N ILE A 152 -2.07 20.12 -0.03
CA ILE A 152 -2.06 20.40 1.42
C ILE A 152 -2.72 21.76 1.70
N GLU A 153 -2.38 22.79 0.92
CA GLU A 153 -2.93 24.13 1.11
C GLU A 153 -4.46 24.22 0.90
N GLN A 154 -5.02 23.34 0.07
CA GLN A 154 -6.46 23.27 -0.19
C GLN A 154 -7.26 22.56 0.91
N ASP A 155 -6.60 21.85 1.83
CA ASP A 155 -7.25 21.11 2.92
C ASP A 155 -6.76 21.64 4.28
N ALA A 156 -7.63 22.42 4.96
CA ALA A 156 -7.30 23.04 6.25
C ALA A 156 -6.88 22.02 7.32
N ILE A 157 -7.46 20.81 7.28
CA ILE A 157 -7.13 19.74 8.24
C ILE A 157 -5.73 19.19 7.97
N LEU A 158 -5.41 18.94 6.69
CA LEU A 158 -4.07 18.48 6.30
C LEU A 158 -3.02 19.53 6.61
N LYS A 159 -3.31 20.81 6.34
CA LYS A 159 -2.41 21.92 6.64
C LYS A 159 -2.07 21.99 8.13
N GLU A 160 -3.09 21.97 8.99
CA GLU A 160 -2.90 21.96 10.46
C GLU A 160 -2.07 20.74 10.93
N GLN A 161 -2.32 19.55 10.33
CA GLN A 161 -1.56 18.35 10.67
C GLN A 161 -0.08 18.44 10.27
N VAL A 162 0.22 19.03 9.13
CA VAL A 162 1.61 19.25 8.67
C VAL A 162 2.31 20.27 9.54
N GLU A 163 1.66 21.39 9.86
CA GLU A 163 2.21 22.43 10.75
C GLU A 163 2.53 21.92 12.16
N ARG A 164 1.86 20.89 12.64
CA ARG A 164 2.17 20.25 13.93
C ARG A 164 3.39 19.31 13.88
N LEU A 165 3.85 18.94 12.70
CA LEU A 165 4.96 18.00 12.51
C LEU A 165 6.27 18.72 12.13
N THR A 166 6.20 19.99 11.78
CA THR A 166 7.33 20.88 11.46
C THR A 166 7.65 21.77 12.63
#